data_748d21b64887aa1b5d10bf3cb6b0d3a5
#
_entry.id   748d21b64887aa1b5d10bf3cb6b0d3a5
#
_cell.length_a   1.000
_cell.length_b   1.000
_cell.length_c   1.000
_cell.angle_alpha   90.00
_cell.angle_beta   90.00
_cell.angle_gamma   90.00
#
_symmetry.space_group_name_H-M   'P 1'
#
loop_
_entity.id
_entity.type
_entity.pdbx_description
1 polymer ?
#
loop_
_entity_poly.entity_id
_entity_poly.type
_entity_poly.pdbx_seq_one_letter_code
_entity_poly.pdbx_strand_id
1 'polypeptide(L)'
;MNKVIVIADSTADLSPELVEKYKVRVVPLHVTFPKEEVDYLDGVTITPQQLYDKVKELGETPKSGAINIQEFIDYFKPYIDDGCDIIFTGIGSGLSSTINNATVASREFPEGRIEIVDSQNLSTGTGLLVLKMCELRDKGMDVHAIAEEVRKFVPLVNSKFCINTLDYLYKGGRCNSLTRWASSVFQLHPVIVVKDNGMSVGKVLIGKYAKAVDVQIQKFVKDLPNMDTSHVFVTDSDCMNGEDKQIIDALSKYIPLENIHHTHAGCVVCTHCGPKTIGILYILKTAEK
;
A
#
# COMPACT_ATOMS: atom_id res chain seq x y z
N MET A 1 -12.98 -7.01 27.51
CA MET A 1 -12.01 -6.56 26.50
C MET A 1 -12.45 -5.21 26.00
N ASN A 2 -11.50 -4.30 25.82
CA ASN A 2 -11.79 -3.00 25.21
C ASN A 2 -12.13 -3.19 23.72
N LYS A 3 -12.90 -2.25 23.16
CA LYS A 3 -13.16 -2.22 21.72
C LYS A 3 -11.85 -1.94 20.97
N VAL A 4 -11.52 -2.74 19.97
CA VAL A 4 -10.31 -2.52 19.16
C VAL A 4 -10.65 -1.67 17.93
N ILE A 5 -9.88 -0.60 17.72
CA ILE A 5 -9.93 0.27 16.54
C ILE A 5 -8.76 -0.10 15.62
N VAL A 6 -9.05 -0.45 14.38
CA VAL A 6 -8.04 -0.67 13.34
C VAL A 6 -7.80 0.65 12.62
N ILE A 7 -6.55 1.11 12.66
CA ILE A 7 -6.10 2.34 12.00
C ILE A 7 -5.03 1.98 10.98
N ALA A 8 -5.13 2.56 9.79
CA ALA A 8 -4.12 2.47 8.74
C ALA A 8 -3.73 3.85 8.26
N ASP A 9 -2.55 4.01 7.68
CA ASP A 9 -2.25 5.22 6.93
C ASP A 9 -2.85 5.16 5.50
N SER A 10 -2.89 6.32 4.82
CA SER A 10 -3.51 6.43 3.50
C SER A 10 -2.87 5.55 2.43
N THR A 11 -1.61 5.16 2.62
CA THR A 11 -0.90 4.28 1.67
C THR A 11 -1.36 2.82 1.68
N ALA A 12 -2.33 2.46 2.52
CA ALA A 12 -2.97 1.14 2.46
C ALA A 12 -3.85 0.98 1.21
N ASP A 13 -4.17 2.08 0.52
CA ASP A 13 -4.91 2.15 -0.75
C ASP A 13 -6.23 1.34 -0.77
N LEU A 14 -6.88 1.22 0.40
CA LEU A 14 -8.19 0.60 0.51
C LEU A 14 -9.26 1.48 -0.13
N SER A 15 -10.16 0.89 -0.90
CA SER A 15 -11.29 1.65 -1.44
C SER A 15 -12.22 2.18 -0.34
N PRO A 16 -12.96 3.27 -0.58
CA PRO A 16 -13.93 3.80 0.39
C PRO A 16 -14.93 2.75 0.89
N GLU A 17 -15.35 1.84 0.01
CA GLU A 17 -16.28 0.77 0.34
C GLU A 17 -15.66 -0.24 1.33
N LEU A 18 -14.37 -0.57 1.16
CA LEU A 18 -13.65 -1.44 2.09
C LEU A 18 -13.41 -0.74 3.42
N VAL A 19 -13.04 0.55 3.40
CA VAL A 19 -12.86 1.37 4.60
C VAL A 19 -14.15 1.41 5.42
N GLU A 20 -15.29 1.65 4.78
CA GLU A 20 -16.59 1.67 5.43
C GLU A 20 -17.01 0.28 5.93
N LYS A 21 -16.95 -0.73 5.07
CA LYS A 21 -17.33 -2.12 5.38
C LYS A 21 -16.59 -2.66 6.59
N TYR A 22 -15.28 -2.45 6.66
CA TYR A 22 -14.42 -2.96 7.73
C TYR A 22 -14.22 -1.96 8.86
N LYS A 23 -14.82 -0.76 8.77
CA LYS A 23 -14.73 0.32 9.79
C LYS A 23 -13.27 0.69 10.12
N VAL A 24 -12.43 0.72 9.09
CA VAL A 24 -11.04 1.14 9.21
C VAL A 24 -10.98 2.65 9.41
N ARG A 25 -10.04 3.13 10.22
CA ARG A 25 -9.72 4.55 10.32
C ARG A 25 -8.46 4.82 9.51
N VAL A 26 -8.52 5.84 8.66
CA VAL A 26 -7.40 6.17 7.77
C VAL A 26 -6.78 7.49 8.20
N VAL A 27 -5.45 7.51 8.40
CA VAL A 27 -4.67 8.72 8.66
C VAL A 27 -3.96 9.12 7.37
N PRO A 28 -4.22 10.32 6.83
CA PRO A 28 -3.60 10.76 5.59
C PRO A 28 -2.13 11.12 5.77
N LEU A 29 -1.29 10.70 4.83
CA LEU A 29 0.06 11.22 4.67
C LEU A 29 0.04 12.55 3.90
N HIS A 30 1.19 13.19 3.85
CA HIS A 30 1.40 14.49 3.23
C HIS A 30 1.93 14.38 1.81
N VAL A 31 1.50 15.32 0.96
CA VAL A 31 2.02 15.52 -0.40
C VAL A 31 2.28 17.01 -0.61
N THR A 32 3.48 17.36 -1.07
CA THR A 32 3.88 18.74 -1.32
C THR A 32 4.48 18.88 -2.71
N PHE A 33 4.35 20.08 -3.28
CA PHE A 33 5.06 20.48 -4.50
C PHE A 33 6.08 21.55 -4.15
N PRO A 34 7.35 21.43 -4.56
CA PRO A 34 8.41 22.38 -4.19
C PRO A 34 8.12 23.85 -4.54
N LYS A 35 7.32 24.12 -5.58
CA LYS A 35 6.92 25.47 -6.01
C LYS A 35 5.66 25.99 -5.31
N GLU A 36 4.99 25.17 -4.53
CA GLU A 36 3.78 25.59 -3.79
C GLU A 36 4.05 25.52 -2.29
N GLU A 37 3.57 26.52 -1.55
CA GLU A 37 3.60 26.52 -0.08
C GLU A 37 2.33 25.86 0.49
N VAL A 38 1.95 24.70 -0.08
CA VAL A 38 0.74 23.97 0.31
C VAL A 38 1.13 22.55 0.69
N ASP A 39 0.66 22.14 1.84
CA ASP A 39 0.74 20.75 2.33
C ASP A 39 -0.61 20.07 2.09
N TYR A 40 -0.64 19.16 1.15
CA TYR A 40 -1.83 18.40 0.80
C TYR A 40 -1.90 17.11 1.61
N LEU A 41 -3.11 16.72 2.01
CA LEU A 41 -3.40 15.46 2.67
C LEU A 41 -3.90 14.44 1.65
N ASP A 42 -3.21 13.32 1.55
CA ASP A 42 -3.46 12.23 0.61
C ASP A 42 -4.90 11.70 0.70
N GLY A 43 -5.64 11.78 -0.41
CA GLY A 43 -7.04 11.35 -0.50
C GLY A 43 -8.04 12.25 0.22
N VAL A 44 -7.59 13.35 0.87
CA VAL A 44 -8.45 14.31 1.59
C VAL A 44 -8.50 15.66 0.88
N THR A 45 -7.35 16.28 0.64
CA THR A 45 -7.27 17.61 0.01
C THR A 45 -6.65 17.57 -1.39
N ILE A 46 -6.19 16.39 -1.83
CA ILE A 46 -5.70 16.14 -3.18
C ILE A 46 -6.06 14.72 -3.61
N THR A 47 -6.48 14.56 -4.87
CA THR A 47 -6.72 13.26 -5.51
C THR A 47 -5.60 12.90 -6.48
N PRO A 48 -5.43 11.60 -6.85
CA PRO A 48 -4.44 11.19 -7.83
C PRO A 48 -4.54 11.92 -9.18
N GLN A 49 -5.76 12.18 -9.66
CA GLN A 49 -5.96 12.95 -10.89
C GLN A 49 -5.44 14.38 -10.75
N GLN A 50 -5.78 15.07 -9.65
CA GLN A 50 -5.28 16.43 -9.36
C GLN A 50 -3.76 16.43 -9.20
N LEU A 51 -3.17 15.41 -8.59
CA LEU A 51 -1.71 15.26 -8.48
C LEU A 51 -1.06 15.23 -9.87
N TYR A 52 -1.56 14.39 -10.78
CA TYR A 52 -0.99 14.29 -12.14
C TYR A 52 -1.22 15.55 -12.96
N ASP A 53 -2.35 16.23 -12.79
CA ASP A 53 -2.61 17.52 -13.46
C ASP A 53 -1.63 18.60 -12.97
N LYS A 54 -1.38 18.68 -11.67
CA LYS A 54 -0.36 19.58 -11.09
C LYS A 54 1.06 19.23 -11.56
N VAL A 55 1.42 17.97 -11.66
CA VAL A 55 2.72 17.56 -12.22
C VAL A 55 2.91 18.10 -13.64
N LYS A 56 1.86 18.05 -14.47
CA LYS A 56 1.90 18.61 -15.84
C LYS A 56 1.99 20.13 -15.83
N GLU A 57 1.20 20.81 -14.99
CA GLU A 57 1.13 22.27 -14.89
C GLU A 57 2.45 22.85 -14.37
N LEU A 58 2.96 22.33 -13.25
CA LEU A 58 4.14 22.87 -12.57
C LEU A 58 5.45 22.37 -13.20
N GLY A 59 5.42 21.28 -13.94
CA GLY A 59 6.60 20.63 -14.52
C GLY A 59 7.55 20.05 -13.49
N GLU A 60 7.06 19.69 -12.30
CA GLU A 60 7.86 19.15 -11.21
C GLU A 60 7.24 17.90 -10.58
N THR A 61 8.09 17.13 -9.89
CA THR A 61 7.66 15.93 -9.20
C THR A 61 7.27 16.26 -7.76
N PRO A 62 6.10 15.83 -7.27
CA PRO A 62 5.69 16.02 -5.89
C PRO A 62 6.60 15.24 -4.93
N LYS A 63 6.52 15.57 -3.65
CA LYS A 63 7.19 14.88 -2.55
C LYS A 63 6.16 14.36 -1.57
N SER A 64 6.39 13.19 -1.01
CA SER A 64 5.59 12.65 0.08
C SER A 64 6.21 12.98 1.44
N GLY A 65 5.37 13.25 2.43
CA GLY A 65 5.74 13.46 3.83
C GLY A 65 5.09 12.41 4.73
N ALA A 66 5.84 11.95 5.74
CA ALA A 66 5.31 11.06 6.76
C ALA A 66 4.47 11.84 7.78
N ILE A 67 3.47 11.19 8.37
CA ILE A 67 2.74 11.69 9.54
C ILE A 67 3.74 11.90 10.68
N ASN A 68 3.71 13.05 11.33
CA ASN A 68 4.62 13.35 12.43
C ASN A 68 4.10 12.78 13.78
N ILE A 69 4.95 12.83 14.81
CA ILE A 69 4.64 12.27 16.14
C ILE A 69 3.43 12.95 16.77
N GLN A 70 3.35 14.29 16.68
CA GLN A 70 2.24 15.03 17.31
C GLN A 70 0.90 14.72 16.62
N GLU A 71 0.89 14.63 15.30
CA GLU A 71 -0.29 14.23 14.54
C GLU A 71 -0.78 12.85 14.95
N PHE A 72 0.10 11.87 15.17
CA PHE A 72 -0.28 10.56 15.70
C PHE A 72 -0.85 10.66 17.11
N ILE A 73 -0.26 11.45 18.00
CA ILE A 73 -0.80 11.65 19.36
C ILE A 73 -2.22 12.21 19.28
N ASP A 74 -2.42 13.25 18.47
CA ASP A 74 -3.72 13.89 18.30
C ASP A 74 -4.74 12.91 17.67
N TYR A 75 -4.29 12.01 16.81
CA TYR A 75 -5.14 11.04 16.14
C TYR A 75 -5.52 9.85 17.03
N PHE A 76 -4.61 9.38 17.88
CA PHE A 76 -4.85 8.25 18.78
C PHE A 76 -5.65 8.65 20.02
N LYS A 77 -5.41 9.86 20.52
CA LYS A 77 -5.96 10.32 21.81
C LYS A 77 -7.48 10.16 21.95
N PRO A 78 -8.34 10.55 20.98
CA PRO A 78 -9.79 10.42 21.14
C PRO A 78 -10.25 8.98 21.37
N TYR A 79 -9.62 8.01 20.70
CA TYR A 79 -9.98 6.59 20.84
C TYR A 79 -9.54 6.01 22.18
N ILE A 80 -8.35 6.42 22.67
CA ILE A 80 -7.86 5.97 23.97
C ILE A 80 -8.70 6.57 25.10
N ASP A 81 -9.07 7.86 24.99
CA ASP A 81 -9.94 8.55 25.96
C ASP A 81 -11.34 7.89 25.99
N ASP A 82 -11.85 7.40 24.86
CA ASP A 82 -13.10 6.62 24.75
C ASP A 82 -12.97 5.17 25.25
N GLY A 83 -11.82 4.78 25.81
CA GLY A 83 -11.60 3.44 26.36
C GLY A 83 -11.31 2.36 25.31
N CYS A 84 -11.06 2.71 24.05
CA CYS A 84 -10.70 1.77 22.98
C CYS A 84 -9.21 1.43 23.02
N ASP A 85 -8.85 0.24 22.52
CA ASP A 85 -7.48 -0.11 22.18
C ASP A 85 -7.26 0.11 20.67
N ILE A 86 -6.04 0.38 20.26
CA ILE A 86 -5.69 0.71 18.89
C ILE A 86 -4.70 -0.32 18.32
N ILE A 87 -4.95 -0.81 17.10
CA ILE A 87 -3.93 -1.45 16.29
C ILE A 87 -3.70 -0.61 15.04
N PHE A 88 -2.44 -0.23 14.82
CA PHE A 88 -2.03 0.60 13.69
C PHE A 88 -1.05 -0.16 12.79
N THR A 89 -1.24 0.00 11.48
CA THR A 89 -0.25 -0.35 10.45
C THR A 89 -0.24 0.70 9.35
N GLY A 90 0.84 0.75 8.60
CA GLY A 90 1.02 1.70 7.49
C GLY A 90 2.17 1.29 6.60
N ILE A 91 2.63 2.20 5.77
CA ILE A 91 3.78 1.97 4.88
C ILE A 91 5.01 1.49 5.66
N GLY A 92 5.67 0.46 5.15
CA GLY A 92 6.80 -0.18 5.78
C GLY A 92 7.91 0.77 6.23
N SER A 93 8.52 0.47 7.38
CA SER A 93 9.53 1.32 8.02
C SER A 93 10.80 1.52 7.18
N GLY A 94 11.08 0.64 6.22
CA GLY A 94 12.17 0.82 5.25
C GLY A 94 11.86 1.80 4.11
N LEU A 95 10.59 2.25 3.98
CA LEU A 95 10.13 3.16 2.93
C LEU A 95 9.76 4.55 3.46
N SER A 96 9.33 4.63 4.72
CA SER A 96 8.89 5.87 5.39
C SER A 96 9.18 5.84 6.88
N SER A 97 9.29 7.00 7.52
CA SER A 97 9.37 7.14 8.97
C SER A 97 8.02 6.98 9.69
N THR A 98 6.92 6.79 8.98
CA THR A 98 5.56 6.75 9.54
C THR A 98 5.42 5.73 10.69
N ILE A 99 5.87 4.48 10.50
CA ILE A 99 5.83 3.45 11.54
C ILE A 99 6.67 3.84 12.77
N ASN A 100 7.84 4.43 12.56
CA ASN A 100 8.69 4.87 13.68
C ASN A 100 8.03 6.03 14.44
N ASN A 101 7.43 6.98 13.75
CA ASN A 101 6.72 8.10 14.37
C ASN A 101 5.49 7.62 15.16
N ALA A 102 4.71 6.68 14.61
CA ALA A 102 3.59 6.04 15.32
C ALA A 102 4.07 5.29 16.57
N THR A 103 5.20 4.59 16.48
CA THR A 103 5.80 3.87 17.61
C THR A 103 6.26 4.82 18.73
N VAL A 104 6.82 5.98 18.37
CA VAL A 104 7.19 7.00 19.37
C VAL A 104 5.95 7.60 19.99
N ALA A 105 4.95 7.97 19.18
CA ALA A 105 3.69 8.54 19.66
C ALA A 105 2.93 7.58 20.59
N SER A 106 2.96 6.26 20.35
CA SER A 106 2.26 5.28 21.18
C SER A 106 2.76 5.24 22.62
N ARG A 107 3.99 5.69 22.89
CA ARG A 107 4.59 5.73 24.24
C ARG A 107 4.02 6.84 25.12
N GLU A 108 3.32 7.80 24.55
CA GLU A 108 2.59 8.86 25.31
C GLU A 108 1.28 8.35 25.92
N PHE A 109 0.90 7.10 25.63
CA PHE A 109 -0.33 6.47 26.12
C PHE A 109 -0.03 5.30 27.08
N PRO A 110 -1.03 4.85 27.86
CA PRO A 110 -0.82 3.73 28.77
C PRO A 110 -0.34 2.48 28.01
N GLU A 111 0.62 1.78 28.60
CA GLU A 111 1.21 0.56 28.04
C GLU A 111 0.13 -0.48 27.69
N GLY A 112 0.30 -1.13 26.54
CA GLY A 112 -0.60 -2.18 26.06
C GLY A 112 -1.90 -1.69 25.42
N ARG A 113 -2.12 -0.36 25.31
CA ARG A 113 -3.33 0.18 24.66
C ARG A 113 -3.18 0.35 23.16
N ILE A 114 -1.97 0.43 22.67
CA ILE A 114 -1.68 0.66 21.24
C ILE A 114 -0.64 -0.35 20.76
N GLU A 115 -1.01 -1.13 19.76
CA GLU A 115 -0.11 -2.04 19.03
C GLU A 115 0.24 -1.45 17.67
N ILE A 116 1.52 -1.44 17.35
CA ILE A 116 2.03 -1.02 16.05
C ILE A 116 2.56 -2.26 15.31
N VAL A 117 2.10 -2.47 14.08
CA VAL A 117 2.57 -3.54 13.21
C VAL A 117 3.24 -2.93 12.00
N ASP A 118 4.53 -3.15 11.83
CA ASP A 118 5.24 -2.76 10.61
C ASP A 118 4.82 -3.69 9.46
N SER A 119 4.15 -3.15 8.45
CA SER A 119 3.70 -3.93 7.31
C SER A 119 4.85 -4.47 6.47
N GLN A 120 6.02 -3.82 6.52
CA GLN A 120 7.14 -4.03 5.60
C GLN A 120 6.72 -3.98 4.13
N ASN A 121 5.65 -3.28 3.85
CA ASN A 121 4.96 -3.25 2.57
C ASN A 121 4.47 -1.84 2.23
N LEU A 122 3.78 -1.71 1.12
CA LEU A 122 3.11 -0.49 0.67
C LEU A 122 1.82 -0.84 -0.07
N SER A 123 1.00 0.17 -0.35
CA SER A 123 -0.23 0.04 -1.10
C SER A 123 -1.14 -1.07 -0.52
N THR A 124 -1.89 -1.74 -1.34
CA THR A 124 -2.79 -2.81 -0.90
C THR A 124 -2.06 -4.05 -0.35
N GLY A 125 -0.72 -4.12 -0.43
CA GLY A 125 0.06 -5.06 0.38
C GLY A 125 -0.08 -4.78 1.88
N THR A 126 -0.06 -3.50 2.28
CA THR A 126 -0.46 -3.07 3.62
C THR A 126 -1.97 -3.28 3.84
N GLY A 127 -2.79 -2.96 2.82
CA GLY A 127 -4.24 -3.16 2.86
C GLY A 127 -4.67 -4.59 3.20
N LEU A 128 -3.97 -5.60 2.66
CA LEU A 128 -4.19 -7.01 3.00
C LEU A 128 -4.03 -7.29 4.50
N LEU A 129 -3.01 -6.72 5.13
CA LEU A 129 -2.78 -6.85 6.58
C LEU A 129 -3.87 -6.13 7.38
N VAL A 130 -4.31 -4.95 6.90
CA VAL A 130 -5.44 -4.22 7.51
C VAL A 130 -6.70 -5.07 7.51
N LEU A 131 -7.03 -5.74 6.39
CA LEU A 131 -8.19 -6.63 6.33
C LEU A 131 -8.05 -7.82 7.29
N LYS A 132 -6.84 -8.40 7.42
CA LYS A 132 -6.59 -9.46 8.42
C LYS A 132 -6.77 -8.95 9.86
N MET A 133 -6.32 -7.75 10.19
CA MET A 133 -6.59 -7.13 11.49
C MET A 133 -8.10 -7.02 11.76
N CYS A 134 -8.86 -6.57 10.77
CA CYS A 134 -10.30 -6.43 10.88
C CYS A 134 -11.00 -7.79 11.07
N GLU A 135 -10.61 -8.81 10.31
CA GLU A 135 -11.15 -10.18 10.45
C GLU A 135 -10.89 -10.77 11.85
N LEU A 136 -9.70 -10.54 12.42
CA LEU A 136 -9.34 -11.04 13.75
C LEU A 136 -10.05 -10.24 14.84
N ARG A 137 -10.17 -8.91 14.69
CA ARG A 137 -10.99 -8.07 15.56
C ARG A 137 -12.44 -8.55 15.60
N ASP A 138 -13.03 -8.82 14.45
CA ASP A 138 -14.43 -9.23 14.32
C ASP A 138 -14.68 -10.64 14.88
N LYS A 139 -13.62 -11.45 15.04
CA LYS A 139 -13.62 -12.72 15.81
C LYS A 139 -13.51 -12.50 17.32
N GLY A 140 -13.41 -11.26 17.79
CA GLY A 140 -13.36 -10.91 19.21
C GLY A 140 -11.97 -11.06 19.83
N MET A 141 -10.89 -11.05 19.05
CA MET A 141 -9.53 -11.08 19.58
C MET A 141 -9.16 -9.72 20.20
N ASP A 142 -8.34 -9.73 21.25
CA ASP A 142 -7.76 -8.51 21.80
C ASP A 142 -6.62 -7.96 20.91
N VAL A 143 -6.21 -6.72 21.20
CA VAL A 143 -5.25 -6.00 20.36
C VAL A 143 -3.89 -6.69 20.26
N HIS A 144 -3.41 -7.32 21.33
CA HIS A 144 -2.12 -8.02 21.36
C HIS A 144 -2.18 -9.31 20.54
N ALA A 145 -3.24 -10.10 20.72
CA ALA A 145 -3.44 -11.32 19.97
C ALA A 145 -3.59 -11.05 18.46
N ILE A 146 -4.29 -9.96 18.09
CA ILE A 146 -4.38 -9.52 16.68
C ILE A 146 -2.98 -9.18 16.15
N ALA A 147 -2.20 -8.38 16.88
CA ALA A 147 -0.87 -7.97 16.46
C ALA A 147 0.08 -9.16 16.27
N GLU A 148 0.07 -10.12 17.20
CA GLU A 148 0.86 -11.36 17.11
C GLU A 148 0.50 -12.19 15.86
N GLU A 149 -0.79 -12.38 15.60
CA GLU A 149 -1.25 -13.13 14.43
C GLU A 149 -0.92 -12.41 13.12
N VAL A 150 -1.16 -11.09 13.04
CA VAL A 150 -0.90 -10.34 11.81
C VAL A 150 0.58 -10.27 11.48
N ARG A 151 1.48 -10.20 12.46
CA ARG A 151 2.93 -10.25 12.23
C ARG A 151 3.37 -11.53 11.49
N LYS A 152 2.64 -12.64 11.63
CA LYS A 152 2.91 -13.89 10.89
C LYS A 152 2.58 -13.78 9.40
N PHE A 153 1.62 -12.91 9.02
CA PHE A 153 1.26 -12.69 7.62
C PHE A 153 2.20 -11.71 6.91
N VAL A 154 2.91 -10.84 7.62
CA VAL A 154 3.80 -9.83 7.02
C VAL A 154 4.76 -10.46 5.99
N PRO A 155 5.54 -11.52 6.29
CA PRO A 155 6.45 -12.12 5.32
C PRO A 155 5.75 -12.91 4.21
N LEU A 156 4.43 -13.10 4.29
CA LEU A 156 3.62 -13.85 3.33
C LEU A 156 2.94 -12.96 2.29
N VAL A 157 2.96 -11.63 2.49
CA VAL A 157 2.39 -10.68 1.53
C VAL A 157 3.21 -10.68 0.25
N ASN A 158 2.58 -11.03 -0.87
CA ASN A 158 3.18 -10.98 -2.19
C ASN A 158 2.75 -9.68 -2.89
N SER A 159 3.65 -8.69 -2.87
CA SER A 159 3.45 -7.39 -3.52
C SER A 159 4.41 -7.25 -4.69
N LYS A 160 3.84 -7.35 -5.90
CA LYS A 160 4.56 -7.16 -7.16
C LYS A 160 3.73 -6.28 -8.07
N PHE A 161 4.35 -5.28 -8.65
CA PHE A 161 3.68 -4.37 -9.56
C PHE A 161 4.58 -4.00 -10.74
N CYS A 162 3.97 -3.74 -11.87
CA CYS A 162 4.66 -3.30 -13.07
C CYS A 162 4.50 -1.79 -13.21
N ILE A 163 5.59 -1.10 -13.44
CA ILE A 163 5.60 0.33 -13.70
C ILE A 163 5.78 0.61 -15.18
N ASN A 164 5.14 1.68 -15.66
CA ASN A 164 5.24 2.11 -17.06
C ASN A 164 6.45 3.03 -17.30
N THR A 165 6.87 3.79 -16.28
CA THR A 165 8.01 4.70 -16.35
C THR A 165 8.87 4.60 -15.09
N LEU A 166 10.19 4.69 -15.26
CA LEU A 166 11.16 4.67 -14.17
C LEU A 166 11.31 6.03 -13.46
N ASP A 167 10.87 7.12 -14.10
CA ASP A 167 11.17 8.48 -13.68
C ASP A 167 10.68 8.81 -12.27
N TYR A 168 9.44 8.44 -11.97
CA TYR A 168 8.83 8.70 -10.66
C TYR A 168 9.56 7.94 -9.54
N LEU A 169 9.78 6.65 -9.75
CA LEU A 169 10.40 5.79 -8.73
C LEU A 169 11.89 6.13 -8.51
N TYR A 170 12.59 6.53 -9.59
CA TYR A 170 13.96 7.02 -9.52
C TYR A 170 14.07 8.32 -8.74
N LYS A 171 13.26 9.33 -9.10
CA LYS A 171 13.20 10.63 -8.41
C LYS A 171 12.72 10.48 -6.96
N GLY A 172 11.84 9.53 -6.69
CA GLY A 172 11.33 9.22 -5.36
C GLY A 172 12.37 8.61 -4.41
N GLY A 173 13.44 8.00 -4.92
CA GLY A 173 14.57 7.48 -4.15
C GLY A 173 14.25 6.30 -3.22
N ARG A 174 13.12 5.60 -3.39
CA ARG A 174 12.72 4.45 -2.56
C ARG A 174 13.07 3.09 -3.17
N CYS A 175 13.72 3.07 -4.34
CA CYS A 175 14.21 1.85 -4.97
C CYS A 175 15.66 2.00 -5.43
N ASN A 176 16.60 1.68 -4.56
CA ASN A 176 18.03 1.86 -4.81
C ASN A 176 18.57 1.06 -6.00
N SER A 177 17.92 -0.08 -6.33
CA SER A 177 18.34 -0.91 -7.47
C SER A 177 18.03 -0.28 -8.84
N LEU A 178 17.26 0.82 -8.88
CA LEU A 178 16.95 1.53 -10.12
C LEU A 178 18.09 2.39 -10.66
N THR A 179 19.07 2.77 -9.85
CA THR A 179 20.18 3.67 -10.27
C THR A 179 20.90 3.18 -11.52
N ARG A 180 21.04 1.87 -11.69
CA ARG A 180 21.64 1.25 -12.88
C ARG A 180 20.78 1.33 -14.14
N TRP A 181 19.49 1.67 -14.03
CA TRP A 181 18.54 1.71 -15.14
C TRP A 181 18.17 3.13 -15.55
N ALA A 182 18.66 4.15 -14.84
CA ALA A 182 18.32 5.57 -15.03
C ALA A 182 18.65 6.12 -16.43
N SER A 183 19.49 5.43 -17.20
CA SER A 183 19.87 5.79 -18.58
C SER A 183 19.27 4.88 -19.65
N SER A 184 18.30 4.04 -19.32
CA SER A 184 17.84 2.96 -20.17
C SER A 184 16.77 3.38 -21.15
N VAL A 185 16.84 2.74 -22.30
CA VAL A 185 16.08 2.89 -23.55
C VAL A 185 14.56 2.69 -23.37
N PHE A 186 13.79 3.29 -24.26
CA PHE A 186 12.33 3.16 -24.45
C PHE A 186 11.78 1.74 -24.31
N GLN A 187 10.56 1.62 -23.73
CA GLN A 187 9.79 0.38 -23.59
C GLN A 187 10.36 -0.67 -22.61
N LEU A 188 10.94 -0.20 -21.50
CA LEU A 188 11.24 -1.07 -20.37
C LEU A 188 10.12 -1.00 -19.35
N HIS A 189 9.57 -2.15 -18.97
CA HIS A 189 8.54 -2.30 -17.97
C HIS A 189 9.06 -3.20 -16.84
N PRO A 190 9.73 -2.62 -15.85
CA PRO A 190 10.23 -3.38 -14.71
C PRO A 190 9.08 -3.82 -13.81
N VAL A 191 9.15 -5.05 -13.35
CA VAL A 191 8.35 -5.57 -12.25
C VAL A 191 9.10 -5.26 -10.97
N ILE A 192 8.51 -4.42 -10.14
CA ILE A 192 9.02 -4.09 -8.81
C ILE A 192 8.51 -5.15 -7.83
N VAL A 193 9.40 -5.58 -6.95
CA VAL A 193 9.11 -6.53 -5.88
C VAL A 193 9.32 -5.83 -4.55
N VAL A 194 8.31 -5.89 -3.69
CA VAL A 194 8.40 -5.45 -2.30
C VAL A 194 8.80 -6.65 -1.45
N LYS A 195 9.94 -6.59 -0.82
CA LYS A 195 10.47 -7.66 0.02
C LYS A 195 11.52 -7.10 0.97
N ASP A 196 11.68 -7.74 2.13
CA ASP A 196 12.69 -7.40 3.12
C ASP A 196 12.65 -5.90 3.50
N ASN A 197 11.42 -5.40 3.69
CA ASN A 197 11.12 -4.00 4.06
C ASN A 197 11.65 -2.97 3.05
N GLY A 198 11.70 -3.32 1.78
CA GLY A 198 12.18 -2.42 0.72
C GLY A 198 11.64 -2.78 -0.66
N MET A 199 12.06 -2.02 -1.67
CA MET A 199 11.73 -2.26 -3.06
C MET A 199 12.96 -2.61 -3.88
N SER A 200 12.80 -3.58 -4.77
CA SER A 200 13.85 -3.98 -5.71
C SER A 200 13.27 -4.24 -7.10
N VAL A 201 14.13 -4.11 -8.12
CA VAL A 201 13.78 -4.53 -9.48
C VAL A 201 13.90 -6.04 -9.58
N GLY A 202 12.78 -6.69 -9.78
CA GLY A 202 12.73 -8.11 -10.10
C GLY A 202 13.04 -8.38 -11.58
N LYS A 203 12.01 -8.69 -12.37
CA LYS A 203 12.13 -8.93 -13.80
C LYS A 203 11.93 -7.63 -14.58
N VAL A 204 12.77 -7.39 -15.61
CA VAL A 204 12.55 -6.30 -16.57
C VAL A 204 11.96 -6.89 -17.84
N LEU A 205 10.82 -6.36 -18.26
CA LEU A 205 10.12 -6.77 -19.46
C LEU A 205 10.36 -5.73 -20.55
N ILE A 206 10.61 -6.20 -21.78
CA ILE A 206 10.89 -5.35 -22.93
C ILE A 206 9.74 -5.50 -23.94
N GLY A 207 9.28 -4.38 -24.48
CA GLY A 207 8.24 -4.33 -25.51
C GLY A 207 6.93 -3.75 -25.01
N LYS A 208 5.79 -4.25 -25.50
CA LYS A 208 4.47 -3.70 -25.15
C LYS A 208 4.12 -3.93 -23.68
N TYR A 209 3.49 -2.94 -23.04
CA TYR A 209 3.03 -3.00 -21.63
C TYR A 209 2.10 -4.19 -21.35
N ALA A 210 1.25 -4.55 -22.32
CA ALA A 210 0.39 -5.73 -22.21
C ALA A 210 1.13 -7.03 -21.87
N LYS A 211 2.39 -7.19 -22.32
CA LYS A 211 3.23 -8.35 -21.94
C LYS A 211 3.53 -8.38 -20.43
N ALA A 212 3.64 -7.22 -19.80
CA ALA A 212 3.86 -7.13 -18.37
C ALA A 212 2.61 -7.56 -17.58
N VAL A 213 1.43 -7.22 -18.09
CA VAL A 213 0.15 -7.68 -17.56
C VAL A 213 0.04 -9.21 -17.65
N ASP A 214 0.32 -9.79 -18.81
CA ASP A 214 0.29 -11.24 -19.00
C ASP A 214 1.23 -11.98 -18.05
N VAL A 215 2.42 -11.44 -17.80
CA VAL A 215 3.40 -12.05 -16.86
C VAL A 215 2.87 -12.01 -15.43
N GLN A 216 2.18 -10.96 -15.02
CA GLN A 216 1.57 -10.88 -13.67
C GLN A 216 0.44 -11.91 -13.53
N ILE A 217 -0.43 -12.04 -14.54
CA ILE A 217 -1.50 -13.05 -14.57
C ILE A 217 -0.91 -14.46 -14.50
N GLN A 218 0.12 -14.77 -15.29
CA GLN A 218 0.79 -16.07 -15.25
C GLN A 218 1.40 -16.37 -13.88
N LYS A 219 1.99 -15.36 -13.23
CA LYS A 219 2.54 -15.52 -11.88
C LYS A 219 1.44 -15.79 -10.85
N PHE A 220 0.34 -15.06 -10.91
CA PHE A 220 -0.84 -15.28 -10.07
C PHE A 220 -1.33 -16.73 -10.20
N VAL A 221 -1.55 -17.21 -11.43
CA VAL A 221 -2.02 -18.58 -11.68
C VAL A 221 -1.03 -19.62 -11.13
N LYS A 222 0.26 -19.38 -11.26
CA LYS A 222 1.30 -20.26 -10.70
C LYS A 222 1.25 -20.33 -9.19
N ASP A 223 0.89 -19.23 -8.52
CA ASP A 223 0.88 -19.14 -7.05
C ASP A 223 -0.43 -19.63 -6.42
N LEU A 224 -1.51 -19.79 -7.19
CA LEU A 224 -2.83 -20.21 -6.71
C LEU A 224 -2.81 -21.36 -5.69
N PRO A 225 -2.05 -22.47 -5.87
CA PRO A 225 -2.04 -23.56 -4.90
C PRO A 225 -1.53 -23.14 -3.52
N ASN A 226 -0.68 -22.11 -3.46
CA ASN A 226 -0.09 -21.58 -2.24
C ASN A 226 -0.68 -20.21 -1.82
N MET A 227 -1.86 -19.83 -2.33
CA MET A 227 -2.46 -18.52 -2.09
C MET A 227 -3.63 -18.61 -1.12
N ASP A 228 -3.73 -17.61 -0.23
CA ASP A 228 -4.98 -17.25 0.43
C ASP A 228 -5.81 -16.43 -0.56
N THR A 229 -6.90 -16.99 -1.04
CA THR A 229 -7.77 -16.37 -2.04
C THR A 229 -8.94 -15.58 -1.45
N SER A 230 -8.97 -15.35 -0.14
CA SER A 230 -10.03 -14.59 0.51
C SER A 230 -10.03 -13.12 0.11
N HIS A 231 -8.84 -12.56 -0.10
CA HIS A 231 -8.65 -11.20 -0.59
C HIS A 231 -7.50 -11.16 -1.59
N VAL A 232 -7.79 -10.69 -2.80
CA VAL A 232 -6.82 -10.42 -3.85
C VAL A 232 -7.05 -9.03 -4.37
N PHE A 233 -6.01 -8.20 -4.35
CA PHE A 233 -6.10 -6.85 -4.88
C PHE A 233 -5.55 -6.75 -6.29
N VAL A 234 -6.27 -6.02 -7.14
CA VAL A 234 -5.78 -5.45 -8.40
C VAL A 234 -5.73 -3.95 -8.17
N THR A 235 -4.52 -3.42 -8.02
CA THR A 235 -4.31 -2.01 -7.68
C THR A 235 -3.57 -1.31 -8.80
N ASP A 236 -4.10 -0.21 -9.28
CA ASP A 236 -3.48 0.62 -10.31
C ASP A 236 -3.29 2.07 -9.85
N SER A 237 -2.48 2.83 -10.58
CA SER A 237 -2.20 4.25 -10.33
C SER A 237 -2.81 5.15 -11.39
N ASP A 238 -4.02 4.86 -11.81
CA ASP A 238 -4.76 5.57 -12.87
C ASP A 238 -4.13 5.53 -14.27
N CYS A 239 -4.82 6.14 -15.23
CA CYS A 239 -4.43 6.21 -16.63
C CYS A 239 -4.32 4.85 -17.34
N MET A 240 -5.02 3.81 -16.86
CA MET A 240 -5.08 2.49 -17.48
C MET A 240 -5.87 2.55 -18.79
N ASN A 241 -5.54 1.66 -19.75
CA ASN A 241 -6.23 1.52 -21.03
C ASN A 241 -7.02 0.20 -21.09
N GLY A 242 -7.54 -0.27 -19.93
CA GLY A 242 -8.27 -1.52 -19.81
C GLY A 242 -7.43 -2.70 -19.34
N GLU A 243 -6.17 -2.48 -18.97
CA GLU A 243 -5.29 -3.53 -18.42
C GLU A 243 -5.79 -4.04 -17.06
N ASP A 244 -6.37 -3.16 -16.24
CA ASP A 244 -7.07 -3.47 -14.99
C ASP A 244 -8.20 -4.48 -15.23
N LYS A 245 -9.06 -4.18 -16.21
CA LYS A 245 -10.17 -5.04 -16.63
C LYS A 245 -9.69 -6.39 -17.15
N GLN A 246 -8.64 -6.38 -17.98
CA GLN A 246 -8.02 -7.61 -18.48
C GLN A 246 -7.56 -8.52 -17.34
N ILE A 247 -6.93 -7.94 -16.29
CA ILE A 247 -6.49 -8.69 -15.12
C ILE A 247 -7.70 -9.26 -14.38
N ILE A 248 -8.68 -8.44 -14.03
CA ILE A 248 -9.87 -8.86 -13.30
C ILE A 248 -10.60 -9.98 -14.01
N ASP A 249 -10.83 -9.85 -15.33
CA ASP A 249 -11.45 -10.88 -16.18
C ASP A 249 -10.65 -12.18 -16.23
N ALA A 250 -9.32 -12.08 -16.13
CA ALA A 250 -8.47 -13.26 -16.09
C ALA A 250 -8.51 -13.96 -14.71
N LEU A 251 -8.45 -13.19 -13.62
CA LEU A 251 -8.46 -13.72 -12.25
C LEU A 251 -9.81 -14.33 -11.88
N SER A 252 -10.93 -13.75 -12.34
CA SER A 252 -12.29 -14.23 -12.07
C SER A 252 -12.57 -15.64 -12.59
N LYS A 253 -11.71 -16.17 -13.46
CA LYS A 253 -11.78 -17.57 -13.91
C LYS A 253 -11.27 -18.56 -12.87
N TYR A 254 -10.59 -18.11 -11.84
CA TYR A 254 -9.90 -18.94 -10.84
C TYR A 254 -10.39 -18.73 -9.42
N ILE A 255 -10.88 -17.52 -9.10
CA ILE A 255 -11.37 -17.15 -7.77
C ILE A 255 -12.69 -16.37 -7.89
N PRO A 256 -13.55 -16.40 -6.85
CA PRO A 256 -14.79 -15.62 -6.83
C PRO A 256 -14.53 -14.11 -7.04
N LEU A 257 -15.39 -13.46 -7.80
CA LEU A 257 -15.23 -12.04 -8.13
C LEU A 257 -15.30 -11.16 -6.87
N GLU A 258 -16.10 -11.53 -5.88
CA GLU A 258 -16.21 -10.85 -4.59
C GLU A 258 -14.92 -10.84 -3.76
N ASN A 259 -13.98 -11.72 -4.08
CA ASN A 259 -12.66 -11.79 -3.46
C ASN A 259 -11.60 -10.96 -4.22
N ILE A 260 -11.95 -10.43 -5.40
CA ILE A 260 -11.08 -9.56 -6.19
C ILE A 260 -11.46 -8.11 -5.90
N HIS A 261 -10.56 -7.38 -5.28
CA HIS A 261 -10.74 -5.97 -4.96
C HIS A 261 -9.97 -5.11 -5.94
N HIS A 262 -10.68 -4.33 -6.76
CA HIS A 262 -10.06 -3.31 -7.61
C HIS A 262 -9.96 -2.01 -6.82
N THR A 263 -8.76 -1.46 -6.71
CA THR A 263 -8.49 -0.20 -6.01
C THR A 263 -7.53 0.68 -6.79
N HIS A 264 -7.56 1.96 -6.49
CA HIS A 264 -6.62 2.94 -7.04
C HIS A 264 -5.63 3.37 -5.96
N ALA A 265 -4.37 3.48 -6.35
CA ALA A 265 -3.31 3.96 -5.48
C ALA A 265 -3.54 5.44 -5.11
N GLY A 266 -3.34 5.79 -3.84
CA GLY A 266 -3.39 7.15 -3.34
C GLY A 266 -2.26 8.05 -3.87
N CYS A 267 -2.32 9.34 -3.54
CA CYS A 267 -1.36 10.32 -4.05
C CYS A 267 0.08 10.04 -3.64
N VAL A 268 0.29 9.54 -2.42
CA VAL A 268 1.63 9.19 -1.92
C VAL A 268 2.23 8.08 -2.75
N VAL A 269 1.48 7.01 -3.03
CA VAL A 269 1.95 5.91 -3.88
C VAL A 269 2.14 6.38 -5.32
N CYS A 270 1.20 7.16 -5.88
CA CYS A 270 1.29 7.76 -7.21
C CYS A 270 2.52 8.68 -7.38
N THR A 271 2.90 9.41 -6.33
CA THR A 271 4.11 10.25 -6.30
C THR A 271 5.38 9.46 -6.62
N HIS A 272 5.45 8.20 -6.19
CA HIS A 272 6.62 7.33 -6.38
C HIS A 272 6.49 6.36 -7.56
N CYS A 273 5.28 5.86 -7.83
CA CYS A 273 5.08 4.84 -8.87
C CYS A 273 4.75 5.44 -10.25
N GLY A 274 4.18 6.65 -10.29
CA GLY A 274 3.73 7.30 -11.51
C GLY A 274 2.49 6.64 -12.13
N PRO A 275 1.96 7.22 -13.21
CA PRO A 275 0.77 6.72 -13.88
C PRO A 275 1.03 5.38 -14.60
N LYS A 276 -0.02 4.62 -14.82
CA LYS A 276 0.00 3.28 -15.46
C LYS A 276 0.90 2.28 -14.73
N THR A 277 0.89 2.34 -13.41
CA THR A 277 1.41 1.26 -12.58
C THR A 277 0.26 0.33 -12.23
N ILE A 278 0.47 -0.98 -12.31
CA ILE A 278 -0.54 -1.96 -11.90
C ILE A 278 0.09 -3.17 -11.24
N GLY A 279 -0.55 -3.68 -10.20
CA GLY A 279 -0.11 -4.84 -9.44
C GLY A 279 -1.25 -5.79 -9.08
N ILE A 280 -0.89 -7.07 -8.86
CA ILE A 280 -1.75 -8.08 -8.26
C ILE A 280 -1.13 -8.45 -6.93
N LEU A 281 -1.85 -8.15 -5.82
CA LEU A 281 -1.34 -8.32 -4.46
C LEU A 281 -2.21 -9.32 -3.70
N TYR A 282 -1.57 -10.23 -2.99
CA TYR A 282 -2.23 -11.31 -2.26
C TYR A 282 -1.33 -11.87 -1.14
N ILE A 283 -1.91 -12.67 -0.25
CA ILE A 283 -1.16 -13.36 0.80
C ILE A 283 -0.90 -14.80 0.36
N LEU A 284 0.33 -15.28 0.57
CA LEU A 284 0.71 -16.68 0.40
C LEU A 284 0.42 -17.47 1.70
N LYS A 285 0.16 -18.77 1.59
CA LYS A 285 0.04 -19.67 2.75
C LYS A 285 1.39 -20.01 3.37
N THR A 286 2.43 -20.03 2.53
CA THR A 286 3.83 -20.23 2.95
C THR A 286 4.74 -19.30 2.15
N ALA A 287 5.85 -18.87 2.74
CA ALA A 287 6.79 -17.98 2.08
C ALA A 287 7.35 -18.56 0.76
N GLU A 288 7.62 -17.69 -0.21
CA GLU A 288 8.35 -18.09 -1.43
C GLU A 288 9.77 -18.55 -1.06
N LYS A 289 10.16 -19.73 -1.56
CA LYS A 289 11.49 -20.28 -1.39
C LYS A 289 12.55 -19.54 -2.20
#